data_9c10a5dfbabdc5bca533c91d22dc5105
#
_entry.id   9c10a5dfbabdc5bca533c91d22dc5105
#
_cell.length_a   1.000
_cell.length_b   1.000
_cell.length_c   1.000
_cell.angle_alpha   90.00
_cell.angle_beta   90.00
_cell.angle_gamma   90.00
#
_symmetry.space_group_name_H-M   'P 1'
#
loop_
_entity.id
_entity.type
_entity.pdbx_description
1 polymer ?
#
loop_
_entity_poly.entity_id
_entity_poly.type
_entity_poly.pdbx_seq_one_letter_code
_entity_poly.pdbx_strand_id
1 'polypeptide(L)'
;MQGANEVVVLRLGHRPGRDERMTTHVGLTARALGADRVVIAGQASDPKATVEEVTDRFGGPFEVEAADGYRRRLREWEGTVVHLTMYGLPIQDAEGEIRAAHMSGPVLVVVGSEKVSFDVYEAADYNVGVTNQPHSEVAGLAVFLDRLFEGRELDREWADA
;
A
#
# COMPACT_ATOMS: atom_id res chain seq x y z
N MET A 1 -8.63 -1.55 -7.23
CA MET A 1 -9.87 -0.79 -7.51
C MET A 1 -10.78 -1.65 -8.37
N GLN A 2 -12.07 -1.57 -8.17
CA GLN A 2 -13.03 -2.40 -8.89
C GLN A 2 -12.83 -2.32 -10.40
N GLY A 3 -12.90 -3.47 -11.07
CA GLY A 3 -12.71 -3.57 -12.51
C GLY A 3 -11.26 -3.62 -12.96
N ALA A 4 -10.32 -3.51 -12.04
CA ALA A 4 -8.89 -3.61 -12.31
C ALA A 4 -8.29 -4.76 -11.50
N ASN A 5 -7.06 -5.16 -11.83
CA ASN A 5 -6.34 -6.13 -11.02
C ASN A 5 -6.11 -5.60 -9.60
N GLU A 6 -6.05 -6.50 -8.64
CA GLU A 6 -5.96 -6.17 -7.23
C GLU A 6 -4.70 -5.36 -6.91
N VAL A 7 -4.85 -4.34 -6.04
CA VAL A 7 -3.75 -3.59 -5.46
C VAL A 7 -3.83 -3.75 -3.95
N VAL A 8 -2.81 -4.35 -3.38
CA VAL A 8 -2.71 -4.61 -1.94
C VAL A 8 -1.56 -3.80 -1.38
N VAL A 9 -1.80 -3.08 -0.29
CA VAL A 9 -0.76 -2.34 0.42
C VAL A 9 -0.28 -3.20 1.59
N LEU A 10 1.02 -3.44 1.66
CA LEU A 10 1.65 -4.18 2.76
C LEU A 10 2.43 -3.19 3.63
N ARG A 11 1.96 -2.95 4.84
CA ARG A 11 2.58 -2.06 5.82
C ARG A 11 3.55 -2.85 6.70
N LEU A 12 4.83 -2.53 6.59
CA LEU A 12 5.89 -3.16 7.37
C LEU A 12 6.22 -2.35 8.62
N GLY A 13 6.84 -2.99 9.59
CA GLY A 13 7.48 -2.31 10.71
C GLY A 13 6.53 -1.65 11.70
N HIS A 14 5.27 -2.08 11.72
CA HIS A 14 4.32 -1.58 12.71
C HIS A 14 4.75 -1.97 14.12
N ARG A 15 4.87 -0.98 15.00
CA ARG A 15 5.22 -1.17 16.42
C ARG A 15 4.00 -0.82 17.27
N PRO A 16 3.38 -1.82 17.93
CA PRO A 16 2.20 -1.58 18.77
C PRO A 16 2.47 -0.53 19.84
N GLY A 17 1.50 0.37 20.06
CA GLY A 17 1.61 1.45 21.02
C GLY A 17 2.44 2.64 20.56
N ARG A 18 3.17 2.51 19.44
CA ARG A 18 4.04 3.58 18.94
C ARG A 18 3.63 4.07 17.55
N ASP A 19 3.29 3.15 16.65
CA ASP A 19 2.99 3.47 15.26
C ASP A 19 1.50 3.43 14.93
N GLU A 20 0.62 3.38 15.94
CA GLU A 20 -0.83 3.23 15.76
C GLU A 20 -1.41 4.26 14.79
N ARG A 21 -1.04 5.52 15.01
CA ARG A 21 -1.56 6.61 14.19
C ARG A 21 -1.08 6.53 12.74
N MET A 22 0.22 6.32 12.55
CA MET A 22 0.78 6.20 11.19
C MET A 22 0.19 5.02 10.44
N THR A 23 0.09 3.87 11.09
CA THR A 23 -0.49 2.66 10.48
C THR A 23 -1.94 2.87 10.12
N THR A 24 -2.73 3.51 11.00
CA THR A 24 -4.12 3.86 10.70
C THR A 24 -4.20 4.76 9.47
N HIS A 25 -3.36 5.79 9.38
CA HIS A 25 -3.37 6.70 8.24
C HIS A 25 -2.92 6.03 6.94
N VAL A 26 -1.98 5.10 7.00
CA VAL A 26 -1.62 4.30 5.83
C VAL A 26 -2.82 3.48 5.34
N GLY A 27 -3.54 2.85 6.26
CA GLY A 27 -4.75 2.09 5.93
C GLY A 27 -5.85 2.95 5.34
N LEU A 28 -6.11 4.11 5.93
CA LEU A 28 -7.12 5.04 5.43
C LEU A 28 -6.76 5.59 4.05
N THR A 29 -5.48 5.88 3.83
CA THR A 29 -4.99 6.39 2.54
C THR A 29 -5.12 5.31 1.47
N ALA A 30 -4.73 4.07 1.77
CA ALA A 30 -4.90 2.95 0.87
C ALA A 30 -6.37 2.79 0.47
N ARG A 31 -7.26 2.81 1.44
CA ARG A 31 -8.70 2.72 1.21
C ARG A 31 -9.21 3.85 0.32
N ALA A 32 -8.91 5.08 0.68
CA ALA A 32 -9.44 6.26 -0.01
C ALA A 32 -8.93 6.40 -1.44
N LEU A 33 -7.73 5.91 -1.73
CA LEU A 33 -7.07 6.17 -3.01
C LEU A 33 -6.95 4.93 -3.90
N GLY A 34 -7.88 3.99 -3.76
CA GLY A 34 -8.10 2.98 -4.79
C GLY A 34 -7.50 1.60 -4.53
N ALA A 35 -6.74 1.40 -3.47
CA ALA A 35 -6.28 0.06 -3.12
C ALA A 35 -7.46 -0.81 -2.66
N ASP A 36 -7.32 -2.12 -2.79
CA ASP A 36 -8.37 -3.07 -2.46
C ASP A 36 -8.24 -3.64 -1.06
N ARG A 37 -7.03 -3.63 -0.51
CA ARG A 37 -6.73 -4.21 0.80
C ARG A 37 -5.47 -3.58 1.38
N VAL A 38 -5.41 -3.53 2.72
CA VAL A 38 -4.17 -3.28 3.44
C VAL A 38 -3.87 -4.47 4.35
N VAL A 39 -2.63 -4.94 4.28
CA VAL A 39 -2.11 -5.98 5.18
C VAL A 39 -1.11 -5.31 6.11
N ILE A 40 -1.33 -5.42 7.41
CA ILE A 40 -0.46 -4.84 8.41
C ILE A 40 0.38 -5.96 9.02
N ALA A 41 1.69 -5.89 8.84
CA ALA A 41 2.59 -6.88 9.41
C ALA A 41 2.89 -6.49 10.86
N GLY A 42 2.28 -7.22 11.79
CA GLY A 42 2.40 -6.99 13.21
C GLY A 42 1.05 -6.99 13.92
N GLN A 43 1.07 -6.76 15.23
CA GLN A 43 -0.15 -6.67 16.03
C GLN A 43 -0.74 -5.27 15.88
N ALA A 44 -1.88 -5.16 15.23
CA ALA A 44 -2.47 -3.89 14.85
C ALA A 44 -3.99 -3.88 15.02
N SER A 45 -4.50 -4.35 16.18
CA SER A 45 -5.93 -4.46 16.43
C SER A 45 -6.64 -3.10 16.35
N ASP A 46 -6.06 -2.05 16.92
CA ASP A 46 -6.69 -0.73 16.91
C ASP A 46 -6.69 -0.08 15.52
N PRO A 47 -5.57 -0.03 14.77
CA PRO A 47 -5.60 0.45 13.40
C PRO A 47 -6.57 -0.34 12.51
N LYS A 48 -6.59 -1.66 12.64
CA LYS A 48 -7.49 -2.53 11.87
C LYS A 48 -8.94 -2.16 12.16
N ALA A 49 -9.33 -2.06 13.43
CA ALA A 49 -10.69 -1.73 13.83
C ALA A 49 -11.11 -0.35 13.33
N THR A 50 -10.22 0.64 13.40
CA THR A 50 -10.51 2.00 12.95
C THR A 50 -10.78 2.04 11.44
N VAL A 51 -9.96 1.39 10.65
CA VAL A 51 -10.13 1.38 9.19
C VAL A 51 -11.39 0.60 8.79
N GLU A 52 -11.68 -0.51 9.48
CA GLU A 52 -12.90 -1.28 9.26
C GLU A 52 -14.14 -0.44 9.59
N GLU A 53 -14.12 0.31 10.69
CA GLU A 53 -15.23 1.20 11.06
C GLU A 53 -15.47 2.27 10.00
N VAL A 54 -14.40 2.87 9.48
CA VAL A 54 -14.52 3.87 8.41
C VAL A 54 -15.12 3.24 7.15
N THR A 55 -14.71 2.02 6.81
CA THR A 55 -15.27 1.31 5.65
C THR A 55 -16.76 1.04 5.84
N ASP A 56 -17.18 0.63 7.03
CA ASP A 56 -18.59 0.39 7.32
C ASP A 56 -19.43 1.66 7.21
N ARG A 57 -18.88 2.80 7.60
CA ARG A 57 -19.59 4.09 7.58
C ARG A 57 -19.60 4.78 6.23
N PHE A 58 -18.53 4.65 5.47
CA PHE A 58 -18.32 5.42 4.24
C PHE A 58 -18.30 4.57 2.97
N GLY A 59 -18.43 3.26 3.11
CA GLY A 59 -18.56 2.35 1.98
C GLY A 59 -17.29 1.60 1.61
N GLY A 60 -17.50 0.55 0.83
CA GLY A 60 -16.46 -0.36 0.38
C GLY A 60 -16.57 -0.66 -1.12
N PRO A 61 -16.00 -1.77 -1.53
CA PRO A 61 -15.29 -2.74 -0.69
C PRO A 61 -13.86 -2.32 -0.34
N PHE A 62 -13.43 -2.66 0.86
CA PHE A 62 -12.05 -2.55 1.28
C PHE A 62 -11.79 -3.51 2.44
N GLU A 63 -10.67 -4.22 2.42
CA GLU A 63 -10.33 -5.20 3.46
C GLU A 63 -9.08 -4.79 4.23
N VAL A 64 -9.07 -5.10 5.52
CA VAL A 64 -7.91 -4.89 6.40
C VAL A 64 -7.55 -6.24 7.01
N GLU A 65 -6.28 -6.59 6.92
CA GLU A 65 -5.77 -7.83 7.49
C GLU A 65 -4.57 -7.53 8.36
N ALA A 66 -4.49 -8.15 9.54
CA ALA A 66 -3.30 -8.15 10.37
C ALA A 66 -2.58 -9.49 10.18
N ALA A 67 -1.30 -9.46 9.90
CA ALA A 67 -0.49 -10.66 9.66
C ALA A 67 0.69 -10.69 10.64
N ASP A 68 1.15 -11.90 11.01
CA ASP A 68 2.25 -12.07 11.95
C ASP A 68 3.59 -11.59 11.39
N GLY A 69 3.75 -11.60 10.07
CA GLY A 69 4.97 -11.16 9.42
C GLY A 69 4.74 -10.86 7.96
N TYR A 70 5.77 -10.44 7.27
CA TYR A 70 5.66 -10.00 5.89
C TYR A 70 6.38 -10.92 4.88
N ARG A 71 7.39 -11.68 5.33
CA ARG A 71 8.25 -12.44 4.41
C ARG A 71 7.49 -13.45 3.58
N ARG A 72 6.54 -14.13 4.21
CA ARG A 72 5.70 -15.09 3.51
C ARG A 72 4.86 -14.42 2.43
N ARG A 73 4.29 -13.25 2.74
CA ARG A 73 3.48 -12.48 1.78
C ARG A 73 4.29 -12.07 0.56
N LEU A 74 5.52 -11.60 0.79
CA LEU A 74 6.42 -11.24 -0.32
C LEU A 74 6.78 -12.46 -1.15
N ARG A 75 7.15 -13.57 -0.49
CA ARG A 75 7.58 -14.77 -1.18
C ARG A 75 6.48 -15.43 -2.00
N GLU A 76 5.26 -15.42 -1.49
CA GLU A 76 4.11 -16.07 -2.11
C GLU A 76 3.31 -15.17 -3.04
N TRP A 77 3.67 -13.89 -3.14
CA TRP A 77 2.92 -12.97 -4.00
C TRP A 77 3.05 -13.34 -5.47
N GLU A 78 1.91 -13.59 -6.12
CA GLU A 78 1.85 -13.93 -7.54
C GLU A 78 1.46 -12.70 -8.35
N GLY A 79 2.41 -11.81 -8.58
CA GLY A 79 2.21 -10.55 -9.26
C GLY A 79 3.43 -9.68 -9.11
N THR A 80 3.25 -8.38 -9.29
CA THR A 80 4.33 -7.41 -9.21
C THR A 80 4.45 -6.87 -7.78
N VAL A 81 5.67 -6.75 -7.29
CA VAL A 81 5.97 -6.16 -5.99
C VAL A 81 6.65 -4.81 -6.20
N VAL A 82 6.06 -3.75 -5.67
CA VAL A 82 6.61 -2.40 -5.71
C VAL A 82 6.91 -1.97 -4.28
N HIS A 83 8.17 -1.67 -3.99
CA HIS A 83 8.59 -1.18 -2.68
C HIS A 83 8.84 0.32 -2.75
N LEU A 84 8.12 1.08 -1.93
CA LEU A 84 8.27 2.53 -1.86
C LEU A 84 9.41 2.88 -0.91
N THR A 85 10.46 3.50 -1.42
CA THR A 85 11.66 3.84 -0.67
C THR A 85 12.34 5.05 -1.30
N MET A 86 12.82 5.98 -0.48
CA MET A 86 13.55 7.15 -0.98
C MET A 86 14.83 6.80 -1.76
N TYR A 87 15.30 5.56 -1.60
CA TYR A 87 16.50 5.06 -2.28
C TYR A 87 16.20 4.37 -3.61
N GLY A 88 14.95 4.38 -4.05
CA GLY A 88 14.52 3.73 -5.27
C GLY A 88 14.63 4.60 -6.51
N LEU A 89 14.26 4.02 -7.64
CA LEU A 89 14.17 4.74 -8.90
C LEU A 89 13.08 5.81 -8.82
N PRO A 90 13.26 6.96 -9.47
CA PRO A 90 12.20 7.97 -9.48
C PRO A 90 10.89 7.42 -10.04
N ILE A 91 9.80 7.67 -9.35
CA ILE A 91 8.48 7.16 -9.77
C ILE A 91 8.13 7.61 -11.19
N GLN A 92 8.50 8.83 -11.57
CA GLN A 92 8.20 9.36 -12.91
C GLN A 92 8.89 8.58 -14.01
N ASP A 93 9.97 7.85 -13.70
CA ASP A 93 10.68 7.02 -14.67
C ASP A 93 10.18 5.58 -14.67
N ALA A 94 9.51 5.12 -13.60
CA ALA A 94 9.07 3.74 -13.45
C ALA A 94 7.56 3.56 -13.63
N GLU A 95 6.78 4.61 -13.53
CA GLU A 95 5.31 4.52 -13.49
C GLU A 95 4.69 3.86 -14.72
N GLY A 96 5.27 4.07 -15.89
CA GLY A 96 4.76 3.46 -17.12
C GLY A 96 4.83 1.94 -17.10
N GLU A 97 5.97 1.40 -16.67
CA GLU A 97 6.16 -0.05 -16.55
C GLU A 97 5.28 -0.64 -15.46
N ILE A 98 5.10 0.08 -14.36
CA ILE A 98 4.28 -0.38 -13.23
C ILE A 98 2.80 -0.41 -13.64
N ARG A 99 2.32 0.60 -14.37
CA ARG A 99 0.96 0.58 -14.90
C ARG A 99 0.73 -0.60 -15.84
N ALA A 100 1.70 -0.90 -16.70
CA ALA A 100 1.63 -2.04 -17.60
C ALA A 100 1.59 -3.36 -16.80
N ALA A 101 2.40 -3.47 -15.76
CA ALA A 101 2.40 -4.64 -14.89
C ALA A 101 1.03 -4.82 -14.19
N HIS A 102 0.41 -3.73 -13.76
CA HIS A 102 -0.90 -3.75 -13.12
C HIS A 102 -1.99 -4.20 -14.11
N MET A 103 -1.86 -3.88 -15.37
CA MET A 103 -2.79 -4.38 -16.40
C MET A 103 -2.69 -5.88 -16.57
N SER A 104 -1.55 -6.47 -16.26
CA SER A 104 -1.30 -7.91 -16.44
C SER A 104 -1.56 -8.75 -15.19
N GLY A 105 -1.62 -8.14 -14.02
CA GLY A 105 -1.81 -8.87 -12.77
C GLY A 105 -1.85 -7.97 -11.54
N PRO A 106 -1.95 -8.58 -10.35
CA PRO A 106 -2.04 -7.82 -9.11
C PRO A 106 -0.72 -7.18 -8.74
N VAL A 107 -0.80 -6.10 -7.95
CA VAL A 107 0.35 -5.34 -7.47
C VAL A 107 0.33 -5.29 -5.95
N LEU A 108 1.45 -5.63 -5.35
CA LEU A 108 1.69 -5.49 -3.92
C LEU A 108 2.57 -4.25 -3.72
N VAL A 109 2.05 -3.27 -2.98
CA VAL A 109 2.78 -2.03 -2.67
C VAL A 109 3.30 -2.13 -1.24
N VAL A 110 4.61 -2.18 -1.09
CA VAL A 110 5.24 -2.34 0.23
C VAL A 110 5.60 -0.96 0.77
N VAL A 111 5.06 -0.65 1.95
CA VAL A 111 5.31 0.61 2.65
C VAL A 111 6.02 0.27 3.96
N GLY A 112 7.27 0.64 4.07
CA GLY A 112 8.08 0.36 5.24
C GLY A 112 8.08 1.49 6.26
N SER A 113 8.69 1.21 7.42
CA SER A 113 9.03 2.22 8.41
C SER A 113 10.47 2.69 8.20
N GLU A 114 11.11 3.28 9.23
CA GLU A 114 12.44 3.88 9.11
C GLU A 114 13.54 2.94 8.59
N LYS A 115 13.47 1.67 8.97
CA LYS A 115 14.46 0.68 8.52
C LYS A 115 13.77 -0.53 7.93
N VAL A 116 14.08 -0.77 6.68
CA VAL A 116 13.56 -1.93 5.95
C VAL A 116 14.74 -2.84 5.65
N SER A 117 14.59 -4.14 5.92
CA SER A 117 15.68 -5.08 5.70
C SER A 117 15.94 -5.30 4.21
N PHE A 118 17.17 -5.70 3.91
CA PHE A 118 17.64 -5.88 2.54
C PHE A 118 16.81 -6.88 1.74
N ASP A 119 16.25 -7.88 2.40
CA ASP A 119 15.43 -8.89 1.73
C ASP A 119 14.18 -8.28 1.05
N VAL A 120 13.65 -7.18 1.58
CA VAL A 120 12.54 -6.48 0.94
C VAL A 120 12.99 -5.82 -0.37
N TYR A 121 14.16 -5.20 -0.37
CA TYR A 121 14.73 -4.62 -1.59
C TYR A 121 14.97 -5.67 -2.67
N GLU A 122 15.44 -6.85 -2.27
CA GLU A 122 15.67 -7.95 -3.20
C GLU A 122 14.38 -8.57 -3.74
N ALA A 123 13.36 -8.67 -2.90
CA ALA A 123 12.08 -9.26 -3.29
C ALA A 123 11.26 -8.36 -4.22
N ALA A 124 11.49 -7.06 -4.19
CA ALA A 124 10.74 -6.11 -4.99
C ALA A 124 11.15 -6.18 -6.46
N ASP A 125 10.16 -6.15 -7.35
CA ASP A 125 10.39 -5.99 -8.78
C ASP A 125 10.80 -4.56 -9.09
N TYR A 126 10.26 -3.61 -8.32
CA TYR A 126 10.56 -2.19 -8.43
C TYR A 126 10.76 -1.59 -7.05
N ASN A 127 11.93 -1.00 -6.81
CA ASN A 127 12.16 -0.13 -5.67
C ASN A 127 12.01 1.30 -6.16
N VAL A 128 11.02 2.03 -5.67
CA VAL A 128 10.57 3.28 -6.26
C VAL A 128 10.56 4.40 -5.24
N GLY A 129 11.13 5.54 -5.62
CA GLY A 129 11.11 6.74 -4.80
C GLY A 129 10.09 7.74 -5.30
N VAL A 130 9.21 8.14 -4.39
CA VAL A 130 8.37 9.32 -4.58
C VAL A 130 9.21 10.47 -4.05
N THR A 131 10.00 11.09 -4.91
CA THR A 131 11.15 11.92 -4.55
C THR A 131 12.21 11.16 -3.73
N ASN A 132 13.42 11.68 -3.72
CA ASN A 132 14.52 11.13 -2.91
C ASN A 132 14.73 11.91 -1.61
N GLN A 133 13.74 12.70 -1.22
CA GLN A 133 13.77 13.47 0.03
C GLN A 133 12.89 12.80 1.09
N PRO A 134 13.26 12.89 2.36
CA PRO A 134 12.44 12.35 3.42
C PRO A 134 11.04 12.97 3.46
N HIS A 135 10.05 12.14 3.61
CA HIS A 135 8.66 12.56 3.76
C HIS A 135 7.86 11.49 4.48
N SER A 136 6.61 11.79 4.78
CA SER A 136 5.70 10.83 5.40
C SER A 136 5.42 9.65 4.47
N GLU A 137 5.31 8.46 5.03
CA GLU A 137 4.92 7.25 4.31
C GLU A 137 3.56 7.41 3.64
N VAL A 138 2.65 8.13 4.29
CA VAL A 138 1.31 8.44 3.75
C VAL A 138 1.43 9.27 2.47
N ALA A 139 2.31 10.27 2.46
CA ALA A 139 2.52 11.10 1.28
C ALA A 139 3.04 10.28 0.10
N GLY A 140 4.01 9.41 0.35
CA GLY A 140 4.54 8.54 -0.69
C GLY A 140 3.50 7.60 -1.25
N LEU A 141 2.72 6.98 -0.38
CA LEU A 141 1.65 6.07 -0.80
C LEU A 141 0.59 6.80 -1.61
N ALA A 142 0.16 7.99 -1.16
CA ALA A 142 -0.87 8.76 -1.84
C ALA A 142 -0.44 9.13 -3.26
N VAL A 143 0.76 9.64 -3.41
CA VAL A 143 1.29 10.01 -4.74
C VAL A 143 1.44 8.78 -5.62
N PHE A 144 1.95 7.69 -5.07
CA PHE A 144 2.10 6.46 -5.84
C PHE A 144 0.77 5.95 -6.38
N LEU A 145 -0.25 5.87 -5.53
CA LEU A 145 -1.57 5.37 -5.95
C LEU A 145 -2.19 6.28 -7.00
N ASP A 146 -2.08 7.60 -6.82
CA ASP A 146 -2.59 8.55 -7.80
C ASP A 146 -1.91 8.38 -9.16
N ARG A 147 -0.59 8.19 -9.17
CA ARG A 147 0.16 7.93 -10.40
C ARG A 147 -0.21 6.59 -11.04
N LEU A 148 -0.40 5.56 -10.22
CA LEU A 148 -0.78 4.23 -10.70
C LEU A 148 -2.14 4.26 -11.39
N PHE A 149 -3.13 4.90 -10.77
CA PHE A 149 -4.50 4.96 -11.28
C PHE A 149 -4.78 6.15 -12.18
N GLU A 150 -3.81 7.05 -12.35
CA GLU A 150 -3.95 8.24 -13.20
C GLU A 150 -5.16 9.10 -12.84
N GLY A 151 -5.41 9.26 -11.56
CA GLY A 151 -6.50 10.09 -11.05
C GLY A 151 -7.87 9.41 -11.00
N ARG A 152 -8.02 8.21 -11.57
CA ARG A 152 -9.32 7.51 -11.60
C ARG A 152 -9.82 7.14 -10.22
N GLU A 153 -8.92 6.97 -9.25
CA GLU A 153 -9.32 6.68 -7.87
C GLU A 153 -10.13 7.82 -7.24
N LEU A 154 -9.97 9.05 -7.73
CA LEU A 154 -10.70 10.20 -7.19
C LEU A 154 -12.18 10.20 -7.58
N ASP A 155 -12.53 9.46 -8.64
CA ASP A 155 -13.88 9.34 -9.14
C ASP A 155 -14.55 8.02 -8.72
N ARG A 156 -13.91 7.29 -7.82
CA ARG A 156 -14.41 5.98 -7.38
C ARG A 156 -15.77 6.10 -6.70
N GLU A 157 -16.69 5.21 -7.06
CA GLU A 157 -17.97 5.08 -6.38
C GLU A 157 -17.85 4.06 -5.25
N TRP A 158 -18.50 4.36 -4.13
CA TRP A 158 -18.46 3.54 -2.92
C TRP A 158 -19.79 2.83 -2.73
N ALA A 159 -19.73 1.55 -2.41
CA ALA A 159 -20.91 0.72 -2.15
C ALA A 159 -21.09 0.50 -0.65
N ASP A 160 -22.33 0.27 -0.25
CA ASP A 160 -22.70 -0.11 1.11
C ASP A 160 -22.29 0.91 2.20
N ALA A 161 -22.37 2.18 1.85
CA ALA A 161 -22.11 3.26 2.80
C ALA A 161 -23.27 3.43 3.78
#